data_ddc49320361ab7291707ebed5ffacb52
#
_entry.id   ddc49320361ab7291707ebed5ffacb52
#
_cell.length_a   1.000
_cell.length_b   1.000
_cell.length_c   1.000
_cell.angle_alpha   90.00
_cell.angle_beta   90.00
_cell.angle_gamma   90.00
#
_symmetry.space_group_name_H-M   'P 1'
#
loop_
_entity.id
_entity.type
_entity.pdbx_description
1 polymer ?
#
loop_
_entity_poly.entity_id
_entity_poly.type
_entity_poly.pdbx_seq_one_letter_code
_entity_poly.pdbx_strand_id
1 'polypeptide(L)'
;MNFATLALVIGAIAVAGVARYMRHARAAEAAASVTAIGTGCVAAFDRSDANDPSSGGHASRRFPTTASQTVPSDRTTISGRRYQSASYEWDTVPWRELKFSMNQPQAYAYGFTSEGVGAEASAKATAEGDLDGDKEFARYVLRILPDASLSARVAGQIDIENGDE
;
A
#
# COMPACT_ATOMS: atom_id res chain seq x y z
N MET A 1 -38.70 24.44 19.29
CA MET A 1 -37.40 24.24 18.62
C MET A 1 -37.43 25.14 17.38
N ASN A 2 -36.56 26.16 17.30
CA ASN A 2 -36.58 27.13 16.20
C ASN A 2 -36.02 26.50 14.92
N PHE A 3 -36.56 26.88 13.75
CA PHE A 3 -36.09 26.38 12.44
C PHE A 3 -34.58 26.52 12.26
N ALA A 4 -33.96 27.56 12.82
CA ALA A 4 -32.51 27.78 12.79
C ALA A 4 -31.72 26.69 13.56
N THR A 5 -32.20 26.26 14.73
CA THR A 5 -31.57 25.17 15.50
C THR A 5 -31.69 23.81 14.79
N LEU A 6 -32.82 23.55 14.16
CA LEU A 6 -33.02 22.30 13.39
C LEU A 6 -32.08 22.26 12.17
N ALA A 7 -31.97 23.36 11.43
CA ALA A 7 -31.08 23.45 10.27
C ALA A 7 -29.60 23.26 10.66
N LEU A 8 -29.16 23.79 11.80
CA LEU A 8 -27.79 23.67 12.31
C LEU A 8 -27.47 22.22 12.73
N VAL A 9 -28.42 21.51 13.35
CA VAL A 9 -28.26 20.10 13.74
C VAL A 9 -28.20 19.20 12.50
N ILE A 10 -29.06 19.41 11.51
CA ILE A 10 -29.03 18.63 10.26
C ILE A 10 -27.73 18.87 9.50
N GLY A 11 -27.24 20.13 9.45
CA GLY A 11 -25.96 20.46 8.83
C GLY A 11 -24.79 19.76 9.50
N ALA A 12 -24.73 19.72 10.83
CA ALA A 12 -23.66 19.07 11.57
C ALA A 12 -23.63 17.55 11.35
N ILE A 13 -24.79 16.89 11.30
CA ILE A 13 -24.90 15.45 11.03
C ILE A 13 -24.45 15.14 9.59
N ALA A 14 -24.82 15.97 8.63
CA ALA A 14 -24.42 15.77 7.23
C ALA A 14 -22.90 15.89 7.05
N VAL A 15 -22.25 16.86 7.68
CA VAL A 15 -20.78 17.04 7.62
C VAL A 15 -20.05 15.84 8.24
N ALA A 16 -20.50 15.36 9.40
CA ALA A 16 -19.90 14.21 10.06
C ALA A 16 -20.06 12.93 9.22
N GLY A 17 -21.24 12.75 8.57
CA GLY A 17 -21.48 11.63 7.68
C GLY A 17 -20.61 11.61 6.45
N VAL A 18 -20.39 12.76 5.81
CA VAL A 18 -19.50 12.90 4.65
C VAL A 18 -18.02 12.64 5.04
N ALA A 19 -17.56 13.17 6.15
CA ALA A 19 -16.20 12.95 6.63
C ALA A 19 -15.93 11.45 6.89
N ARG A 20 -16.86 10.76 7.53
CA ARG A 20 -16.78 9.30 7.75
C ARG A 20 -16.78 8.52 6.44
N TYR A 21 -17.66 8.87 5.50
CA TYR A 21 -17.71 8.24 4.19
C TYR A 21 -16.37 8.40 3.44
N MET A 22 -15.79 9.59 3.46
CA MET A 22 -14.51 9.87 2.81
C MET A 22 -13.36 9.09 3.44
N ARG A 23 -13.32 8.93 4.76
CA ARG A 23 -12.31 8.08 5.42
C ARG A 23 -12.42 6.62 4.98
N HIS A 24 -13.62 6.06 4.97
CA HIS A 24 -13.84 4.69 4.47
C HIS A 24 -13.41 4.52 2.99
N ALA A 25 -13.71 5.50 2.15
CA ALA A 25 -13.31 5.45 0.74
C ALA A 25 -11.76 5.50 0.58
N ARG A 26 -11.08 6.27 1.42
CA ARG A 26 -9.60 6.35 1.43
C ARG A 26 -8.98 5.06 2.01
N ALA A 27 -9.54 4.49 3.08
CA ALA A 27 -9.11 3.20 3.61
C ALA A 27 -9.19 2.08 2.55
N ALA A 28 -10.25 2.09 1.71
CA ALA A 28 -10.37 1.17 0.59
C ALA A 28 -9.29 1.39 -0.48
N GLU A 29 -8.83 2.65 -0.70
CA GLU A 29 -7.69 2.96 -1.58
C GLU A 29 -6.41 2.28 -1.10
N ALA A 30 -6.08 2.40 0.21
CA ALA A 30 -4.91 1.76 0.80
C ALA A 30 -4.95 0.24 0.63
N ALA A 31 -6.07 -0.39 1.02
CA ALA A 31 -6.24 -1.83 0.95
C ALA A 31 -6.13 -2.36 -0.50
N ALA A 32 -6.76 -1.68 -1.46
CA ALA A 32 -6.68 -2.04 -2.87
C ALA A 32 -5.25 -1.91 -3.41
N SER A 33 -4.55 -0.84 -3.04
CA SER A 33 -3.19 -0.57 -3.50
C SER A 33 -2.19 -1.57 -2.94
N VAL A 34 -2.19 -1.86 -1.62
CA VAL A 34 -1.28 -2.88 -1.06
C VAL A 34 -1.59 -4.27 -1.61
N THR A 35 -2.86 -4.58 -1.91
CA THR A 35 -3.25 -5.83 -2.58
C THR A 35 -2.70 -5.89 -4.01
N ALA A 36 -2.76 -4.79 -4.77
CA ALA A 36 -2.19 -4.72 -6.11
C ALA A 36 -0.67 -4.90 -6.10
N ILE A 37 0.03 -4.25 -5.15
CA ILE A 37 1.47 -4.43 -4.93
C ILE A 37 1.77 -5.90 -4.59
N GLY A 38 1.00 -6.51 -3.67
CA GLY A 38 1.13 -7.90 -3.29
C GLY A 38 0.94 -8.88 -4.47
N THR A 39 -0.05 -8.62 -5.32
CA THR A 39 -0.28 -9.42 -6.55
C THR A 39 0.90 -9.30 -7.53
N GLY A 40 1.41 -8.08 -7.72
CA GLY A 40 2.61 -7.84 -8.53
C GLY A 40 3.84 -8.55 -7.95
N CYS A 41 3.97 -8.55 -6.62
CA CYS A 41 5.05 -9.19 -5.89
C CYS A 41 5.04 -10.74 -6.07
N VAL A 42 3.87 -11.38 -5.95
CA VAL A 42 3.70 -12.81 -6.24
C VAL A 42 4.13 -13.12 -7.66
N ALA A 43 3.62 -12.38 -8.63
CA ALA A 43 3.96 -12.58 -10.03
C ALA A 43 5.46 -12.33 -10.33
N ALA A 44 6.10 -11.39 -9.63
CA ALA A 44 7.54 -11.13 -9.79
C ALA A 44 8.39 -12.26 -9.22
N PHE A 45 8.02 -12.80 -8.05
CA PHE A 45 8.69 -13.92 -7.42
C PHE A 45 8.66 -15.17 -8.31
N ASP A 46 7.49 -15.50 -8.86
CA ASP A 46 7.34 -16.66 -9.74
C ASP A 46 8.12 -16.52 -11.05
N ARG A 47 8.34 -15.28 -11.53
CA ARG A 47 9.18 -15.00 -12.71
C ARG A 47 10.68 -15.00 -12.43
N SER A 48 11.10 -14.92 -11.18
CA SER A 48 12.52 -14.78 -10.84
C SER A 48 13.39 -15.96 -11.27
N ASP A 49 12.81 -17.17 -11.37
CA ASP A 49 13.48 -18.36 -11.89
C ASP A 49 13.74 -18.30 -13.40
N ALA A 50 12.85 -17.65 -14.14
CA ALA A 50 12.92 -17.63 -15.60
C ALA A 50 14.12 -16.83 -16.13
N ASN A 51 14.67 -15.94 -15.30
CA ASN A 51 15.76 -15.04 -15.67
C ASN A 51 17.16 -15.59 -15.34
N ASP A 52 17.25 -16.68 -14.57
CA ASP A 52 18.52 -17.32 -14.24
C ASP A 52 18.41 -18.86 -14.18
N PRO A 53 18.43 -19.53 -15.33
CA PRO A 53 18.35 -21.00 -15.40
C PRO A 53 19.53 -21.71 -14.71
N SER A 54 20.65 -21.00 -14.45
CA SER A 54 21.83 -21.55 -13.80
C SER A 54 21.76 -21.54 -12.27
N SER A 55 20.77 -20.90 -11.68
CA SER A 55 20.67 -20.62 -10.25
C SER A 55 20.07 -21.73 -9.39
N GLY A 56 19.93 -22.96 -9.90
CA GLY A 56 19.48 -24.09 -9.08
C GLY A 56 17.97 -24.22 -8.87
N GLY A 57 17.16 -23.55 -9.70
CA GLY A 57 15.71 -23.66 -9.70
C GLY A 57 15.01 -22.89 -8.58
N HIS A 58 13.85 -23.38 -8.14
CA HIS A 58 12.98 -22.66 -7.18
C HIS A 58 13.66 -22.20 -5.88
N ALA A 59 14.76 -22.84 -5.47
CA ALA A 59 15.48 -22.49 -4.25
C ALA A 59 16.18 -21.10 -4.30
N SER A 60 16.36 -20.52 -5.49
CA SER A 60 16.98 -19.20 -5.69
C SER A 60 15.98 -18.08 -5.95
N ARG A 61 14.67 -18.39 -5.94
CA ARG A 61 13.62 -17.38 -6.12
C ARG A 61 13.73 -16.27 -5.10
N ARG A 62 13.49 -15.05 -5.56
CA ARG A 62 13.51 -13.86 -4.69
C ARG A 62 12.43 -12.87 -5.11
N PHE A 63 12.00 -12.09 -4.14
CA PHE A 63 11.16 -10.94 -4.41
C PHE A 63 11.96 -9.79 -5.05
N PRO A 64 11.31 -8.83 -5.70
CA PRO A 64 11.95 -7.58 -6.13
C PRO A 64 12.73 -6.93 -4.98
N THR A 65 13.77 -6.18 -5.30
CA THR A 65 14.57 -5.49 -4.28
C THR A 65 13.73 -4.47 -3.51
N THR A 66 14.10 -4.24 -2.25
CA THR A 66 13.45 -3.22 -1.40
C THR A 66 13.49 -1.86 -2.09
N ALA A 67 12.38 -1.13 -2.04
CA ALA A 67 12.30 0.25 -2.50
C ALA A 67 13.25 1.14 -1.67
N SER A 68 14.01 2.00 -2.32
CA SER A 68 14.92 2.93 -1.64
C SER A 68 14.19 3.93 -0.77
N GLN A 69 12.94 4.24 -1.11
CA GLN A 69 12.07 5.17 -0.40
C GLN A 69 10.60 4.87 -0.71
N THR A 70 9.70 5.40 0.10
CA THR A 70 8.26 5.41 -0.18
C THR A 70 7.93 6.37 -1.33
N VAL A 71 6.74 6.25 -1.91
CA VAL A 71 6.20 7.24 -2.88
C VAL A 71 4.89 7.81 -2.32
N PRO A 72 4.85 9.11 -1.96
CA PRO A 72 5.97 10.06 -1.94
C PRO A 72 7.04 9.72 -0.90
N SER A 73 8.27 10.21 -1.10
CA SER A 73 9.38 10.01 -0.18
C SER A 73 9.21 10.75 1.15
N ASP A 74 8.56 11.92 1.11
CA ASP A 74 8.18 12.68 2.29
C ASP A 74 6.70 12.46 2.60
N ARG A 75 6.41 11.72 3.68
CA ARG A 75 5.04 11.43 4.14
C ARG A 75 4.26 12.67 4.57
N THR A 76 4.93 13.76 4.95
CA THR A 76 4.24 14.99 5.34
C THR A 76 3.51 15.65 4.16
N THR A 77 3.86 15.29 2.93
CA THR A 77 3.20 15.79 1.72
C THR A 77 1.76 15.28 1.56
N ILE A 78 1.40 14.20 2.25
CA ILE A 78 0.04 13.62 2.22
C ILE A 78 -0.77 13.89 3.50
N SER A 79 -0.22 14.59 4.47
CA SER A 79 -0.91 14.93 5.72
C SER A 79 -2.12 15.83 5.44
N GLY A 80 -3.33 15.30 5.67
CA GLY A 80 -4.62 15.96 5.41
C GLY A 80 -4.94 16.25 3.94
N ARG A 81 -4.12 15.79 2.98
CA ARG A 81 -4.27 16.13 1.55
C ARG A 81 -3.87 14.98 0.64
N ARG A 82 -4.19 15.12 -0.65
CA ARG A 82 -3.75 14.18 -1.67
C ARG A 82 -2.47 14.64 -2.36
N TYR A 83 -1.65 13.70 -2.74
CA TYR A 83 -0.42 13.90 -3.51
C TYR A 83 -0.57 13.31 -4.91
N GLN A 84 -0.20 14.09 -5.93
CA GLN A 84 -0.08 13.57 -7.29
C GLN A 84 1.37 13.21 -7.55
N SER A 85 1.66 11.91 -7.57
CA SER A 85 3.00 11.41 -7.92
C SER A 85 3.29 11.62 -9.40
N ALA A 86 4.56 11.87 -9.71
CA ALA A 86 5.04 11.91 -11.08
C ALA A 86 5.39 10.48 -11.55
N SER A 87 5.28 10.22 -12.84
CA SER A 87 5.53 8.89 -13.41
C SER A 87 6.95 8.37 -13.13
N TYR A 88 7.95 9.25 -13.07
CA TYR A 88 9.33 8.88 -12.80
C TYR A 88 9.55 8.32 -11.38
N GLU A 89 8.69 8.66 -10.40
CA GLU A 89 8.79 8.13 -9.03
C GLU A 89 8.47 6.63 -9.00
N TRP A 90 7.67 6.16 -9.95
CA TRP A 90 7.31 4.77 -10.15
C TRP A 90 8.21 4.04 -11.16
N ASP A 91 9.03 4.78 -11.91
CA ASP A 91 9.94 4.22 -12.92
C ASP A 91 11.27 3.77 -12.31
N THR A 92 11.21 3.20 -11.13
CA THR A 92 12.35 2.64 -10.39
C THR A 92 12.09 1.18 -10.02
N VAL A 93 13.16 0.45 -9.71
CA VAL A 93 13.03 -0.84 -9.06
C VAL A 93 12.68 -0.57 -7.58
N PRO A 94 11.71 -1.25 -6.98
CA PRO A 94 10.96 -2.42 -7.47
C PRO A 94 9.67 -2.12 -8.26
N TRP A 95 9.21 -0.88 -8.33
CA TRP A 95 7.88 -0.55 -8.84
C TRP A 95 7.62 -1.08 -10.26
N ARG A 96 8.65 -1.02 -11.12
CA ARG A 96 8.56 -1.61 -12.48
C ARG A 96 8.39 -3.13 -12.46
N GLU A 97 9.11 -3.82 -11.57
CA GLU A 97 9.00 -5.28 -11.45
C GLU A 97 7.66 -5.70 -10.86
N LEU A 98 7.14 -4.93 -9.92
CA LEU A 98 5.81 -5.09 -9.32
C LEU A 98 4.68 -4.70 -10.29
N LYS A 99 4.99 -3.96 -11.37
CA LYS A 99 4.02 -3.38 -12.32
C LYS A 99 3.00 -2.49 -11.60
N PHE A 100 3.46 -1.74 -10.62
CA PHE A 100 2.64 -0.85 -9.82
C PHE A 100 3.00 0.61 -10.03
N SER A 101 1.99 1.44 -10.25
CA SER A 101 2.09 2.91 -10.32
C SER A 101 0.73 3.53 -10.01
N MET A 102 0.76 4.78 -9.53
CA MET A 102 -0.45 5.57 -9.29
C MET A 102 -0.54 6.70 -10.31
N ASN A 103 -1.65 6.75 -11.06
CA ASN A 103 -1.94 7.79 -12.04
C ASN A 103 -2.97 8.83 -11.52
N GLN A 104 -3.49 8.62 -10.33
CA GLN A 104 -4.46 9.48 -9.66
C GLN A 104 -3.85 10.04 -8.37
N PRO A 105 -4.33 11.21 -7.89
CA PRO A 105 -3.91 11.71 -6.60
C PRO A 105 -4.16 10.70 -5.48
N GLN A 106 -3.11 10.37 -4.74
CA GLN A 106 -3.10 9.37 -3.67
C GLN A 106 -3.16 10.03 -2.29
N ALA A 107 -3.78 9.33 -1.33
CA ALA A 107 -3.85 9.75 0.06
C ALA A 107 -2.81 9.06 0.95
N TYR A 108 -2.05 8.10 0.40
CA TYR A 108 -1.09 7.28 1.12
C TYR A 108 0.28 7.32 0.47
N ALA A 109 1.33 7.18 1.29
CA ALA A 109 2.68 6.86 0.83
C ALA A 109 2.83 5.35 0.77
N TYR A 110 3.27 4.85 -0.38
CA TYR A 110 3.44 3.42 -0.62
C TYR A 110 4.90 3.01 -0.49
N GLY A 111 5.13 1.89 0.19
CA GLY A 111 6.44 1.31 0.40
C GLY A 111 6.46 -0.17 0.06
N PHE A 112 7.66 -0.67 -0.22
CA PHE A 112 7.91 -2.09 -0.46
C PHE A 112 9.25 -2.50 0.13
N THR A 113 9.27 -3.58 0.89
CA THR A 113 10.48 -4.17 1.45
C THR A 113 10.51 -5.66 1.17
N SER A 114 11.71 -6.21 0.98
CA SER A 114 11.91 -7.64 0.77
C SER A 114 13.25 -8.09 1.33
N GLU A 115 13.34 -9.35 1.71
CA GLU A 115 14.53 -9.99 2.22
C GLU A 115 14.53 -11.48 1.94
N GLY A 116 15.69 -12.12 2.03
CA GLY A 116 15.83 -13.56 1.88
C GLY A 116 15.72 -14.08 0.45
N VAL A 117 15.88 -15.39 0.30
CA VAL A 117 15.77 -16.14 -0.96
C VAL A 117 15.09 -17.47 -0.71
N GLY A 118 14.45 -18.05 -1.73
CA GLY A 118 13.80 -19.34 -1.65
C GLY A 118 12.75 -19.40 -0.54
N ALA A 119 12.83 -20.40 0.33
CA ALA A 119 11.89 -20.60 1.45
C ALA A 119 11.99 -19.51 2.53
N GLU A 120 13.14 -18.85 2.66
CA GLU A 120 13.39 -17.78 3.63
C GLU A 120 13.05 -16.40 3.07
N ALA A 121 12.56 -16.32 1.84
CA ALA A 121 12.19 -15.07 1.24
C ALA A 121 10.96 -14.48 1.94
N SER A 122 10.95 -13.17 2.15
CA SER A 122 9.78 -12.45 2.64
C SER A 122 9.65 -11.09 1.98
N ALA A 123 8.43 -10.59 1.87
CA ALA A 123 8.17 -9.25 1.38
C ALA A 123 7.00 -8.59 2.12
N LYS A 124 7.00 -7.25 2.14
CA LYS A 124 5.94 -6.43 2.72
C LYS A 124 5.60 -5.28 1.77
N ALA A 125 4.32 -5.13 1.49
CA ALA A 125 3.76 -3.94 0.88
C ALA A 125 3.14 -3.07 1.98
N THR A 126 3.41 -1.77 1.97
CA THR A 126 2.91 -0.84 2.98
C THR A 126 2.21 0.35 2.34
N ALA A 127 1.17 0.84 3.01
CA ALA A 127 0.56 2.14 2.73
C ALA A 127 0.44 2.89 4.06
N GLU A 128 0.94 4.12 4.10
CA GLU A 128 0.91 4.98 5.28
C GLU A 128 0.27 6.31 4.91
N GLY A 129 -0.75 6.76 5.66
CA GLY A 129 -1.46 8.01 5.39
C GLY A 129 -1.97 8.66 6.66
N ASP A 130 -1.98 9.97 6.67
CA ASP A 130 -2.55 10.84 7.69
C ASP A 130 -3.71 11.57 7.01
N LEU A 131 -4.93 11.12 7.27
CA LEU A 131 -6.10 11.55 6.49
C LEU A 131 -6.72 12.85 7.00
N ASP A 132 -6.52 13.20 8.25
CA ASP A 132 -7.06 14.40 8.87
C ASP A 132 -6.01 15.49 9.18
N GLY A 133 -4.73 15.16 9.09
CA GLY A 133 -3.64 16.12 9.19
C GLY A 133 -3.14 16.34 10.61
N ASP A 134 -3.43 15.43 11.53
CA ASP A 134 -3.02 15.54 12.93
C ASP A 134 -1.61 14.96 13.21
N LYS A 135 -0.98 14.36 12.18
CA LYS A 135 0.34 13.70 12.16
C LYS A 135 0.36 12.30 12.77
N GLU A 136 -0.79 11.74 13.06
CA GLU A 136 -0.94 10.32 13.29
C GLU A 136 -1.16 9.61 11.94
N PHE A 137 -0.56 8.45 11.75
CA PHE A 137 -0.61 7.78 10.45
C PHE A 137 -1.33 6.45 10.57
N ALA A 138 -2.37 6.28 9.77
CA ALA A 138 -2.89 4.95 9.47
C ALA A 138 -1.84 4.17 8.71
N ARG A 139 -1.65 2.91 9.05
CA ARG A 139 -0.69 2.02 8.40
C ARG A 139 -1.35 0.72 8.02
N TYR A 140 -1.21 0.37 6.75
CA TYR A 140 -1.68 -0.88 6.16
C TYR A 140 -0.46 -1.69 5.74
N VAL A 141 -0.36 -2.93 6.20
CA VAL A 141 0.76 -3.83 5.91
C VAL A 141 0.22 -5.13 5.34
N LEU A 142 0.64 -5.49 4.14
CA LEU A 142 0.39 -6.77 3.53
C LEU A 142 1.70 -7.55 3.46
N ARG A 143 1.71 -8.77 4.01
CA ARG A 143 2.87 -9.66 3.99
C ARG A 143 2.73 -10.67 2.86
N ILE A 144 3.84 -10.96 2.20
CA ILE A 144 3.93 -11.93 1.12
C ILE A 144 5.06 -12.91 1.47
N LEU A 145 4.74 -14.20 1.47
CA LEU A 145 5.67 -15.27 1.82
C LEU A 145 5.56 -16.40 0.77
N PRO A 146 6.64 -17.15 0.53
CA PRO A 146 6.54 -18.40 -0.22
C PRO A 146 5.83 -19.46 0.62
N ASP A 147 5.13 -20.35 -0.03
CA ASP A 147 4.56 -21.55 0.59
C ASP A 147 5.54 -22.74 0.52
N ALA A 148 5.11 -23.91 1.00
CA ALA A 148 5.91 -25.11 0.99
C ALA A 148 6.29 -25.60 -0.44
N SER A 149 5.58 -25.16 -1.47
CA SER A 149 5.91 -25.44 -2.87
C SER A 149 6.84 -24.38 -3.50
N LEU A 150 7.33 -23.42 -2.71
CA LEU A 150 8.09 -22.26 -3.13
C LEU A 150 7.35 -21.39 -4.15
N SER A 151 6.02 -21.30 -4.04
CA SER A 151 5.19 -20.32 -4.74
C SER A 151 4.82 -19.20 -3.78
N ALA A 152 4.93 -17.96 -4.23
CA ALA A 152 4.61 -16.83 -3.37
C ALA A 152 3.10 -16.71 -3.13
N ARG A 153 2.72 -16.36 -1.92
CA ARG A 153 1.33 -16.08 -1.53
C ARG A 153 1.25 -14.88 -0.59
N VAL A 154 0.13 -14.21 -0.65
CA VAL A 154 -0.24 -13.25 0.39
C VAL A 154 -0.47 -14.00 1.70
N ALA A 155 0.25 -13.62 2.74
CA ALA A 155 0.18 -14.26 4.06
C ALA A 155 -0.85 -13.54 4.94
N GLY A 156 -2.03 -14.15 5.08
CA GLY A 156 -3.08 -13.65 5.97
C GLY A 156 -3.87 -12.46 5.39
N GLN A 157 -4.33 -11.60 6.29
CA GLN A 157 -5.06 -10.38 5.99
C GLN A 157 -4.12 -9.17 6.03
N ILE A 158 -4.61 -8.02 5.60
CA ILE A 158 -3.92 -6.74 5.76
C ILE A 158 -3.92 -6.39 7.25
N ASP A 159 -2.74 -6.23 7.84
CA ASP A 159 -2.60 -5.69 9.19
C ASP A 159 -2.85 -4.18 9.13
N ILE A 160 -3.75 -3.68 9.98
CA ILE A 160 -4.12 -2.26 10.02
C ILE A 160 -3.80 -1.71 11.39
N GLU A 161 -2.98 -0.69 11.44
CA GLU A 161 -2.65 0.10 12.62
C GLU A 161 -3.27 1.49 12.44
N ASN A 162 -3.92 2.04 13.48
CA ASN A 162 -4.59 3.35 13.47
C ASN A 162 -5.59 3.52 12.29
N GLY A 163 -6.39 2.51 12.03
CA GLY A 163 -7.30 2.49 10.86
C GLY A 163 -8.43 3.52 10.90
N ASP A 164 -8.57 4.27 12.00
CA ASP A 164 -9.59 5.31 12.17
C ASP A 164 -9.12 6.69 11.65
N GLU A 165 -7.84 6.79 11.24
CA GLU A 165 -7.23 7.95 10.63
C GLU A 165 -7.67 8.19 9.18
#